data_93fb483f3faa46860080162abdd7b78c
#
_entry.id   93fb483f3faa46860080162abdd7b78c
#
_cell.length_a   1.000
_cell.length_b   1.000
_cell.length_c   1.000
_cell.angle_alpha   90.00
_cell.angle_beta   90.00
_cell.angle_gamma   90.00
#
_symmetry.space_group_name_H-M   'P 1'
#
loop_
_entity.id
_entity.type
_entity.pdbx_description
1 polymer ?
#
loop_
_entity_poly.entity_id
_entity_poly.type
_entity_poly.pdbx_seq_one_letter_code
_entity_poly.pdbx_strand_id
1 'polypeptide(L)'
;MNEEQKFEDYRNRLNIRDVLTDAGYTLHKRDGLRYPAYVRLDNDGRRIRGDKFIVMPNKNCCFQPPTIKLYSVTSFIWEHPNLFPEYNQGMKESALVHKVCQRLLIIPVEQRNQNVLAPTRDAKPFNIKDYKIERFHPDEADSQKPFYAFFKSRGIDFATRCAFHRNFFLASKAADNGASYKNLSFPMYI
;
A
#
# COMPACT_ATOMS: atom_id res chain seq x y z
N MET A 1 34.05 20.76 2.22
CA MET A 1 32.62 20.58 1.96
C MET A 1 31.89 20.88 3.25
N ASN A 2 30.98 21.85 3.24
CA ASN A 2 30.19 22.18 4.43
C ASN A 2 29.13 21.11 4.70
N GLU A 3 28.44 21.18 5.85
CA GLU A 3 27.47 20.17 6.27
C GLU A 3 26.27 20.07 5.30
N GLU A 4 25.82 21.22 4.80
CA GLU A 4 24.71 21.30 3.86
C GLU A 4 25.03 20.66 2.51
N GLN A 5 26.24 20.85 1.99
CA GLN A 5 26.71 20.19 0.76
C GLN A 5 26.78 18.67 0.92
N LYS A 6 27.18 18.17 2.10
CA LYS A 6 27.15 16.73 2.40
C LYS A 6 25.73 16.17 2.42
N PHE A 7 24.79 16.90 3.01
CA PHE A 7 23.39 16.49 3.05
C PHE A 7 22.74 16.48 1.66
N GLU A 8 23.13 17.42 0.81
CA GLU A 8 22.69 17.43 -0.58
C GLU A 8 23.27 16.23 -1.36
N ASP A 9 24.55 15.90 -1.18
CA ASP A 9 25.15 14.70 -1.76
C ASP A 9 24.40 13.43 -1.34
N TYR A 10 24.06 13.29 -0.05
CA TYR A 10 23.26 12.16 0.43
C TYR A 10 21.87 12.08 -0.22
N ARG A 11 21.17 13.22 -0.35
CA ARG A 11 19.85 13.26 -1.02
C ARG A 11 19.91 12.86 -2.48
N ASN A 12 21.02 13.14 -3.15
CA ASN A 12 21.22 12.79 -4.55
C ASN A 12 21.64 11.32 -4.76
N ARG A 13 22.34 10.73 -3.80
CA ARG A 13 22.92 9.38 -3.92
C ARG A 13 22.08 8.27 -3.25
N LEU A 14 21.21 8.61 -2.33
CA LEU A 14 20.34 7.67 -1.62
C LEU A 14 18.89 7.84 -2.04
N ASN A 15 18.17 6.71 -2.09
CA ASN A 15 16.74 6.72 -2.32
C ASN A 15 16.00 6.69 -0.98
N ILE A 16 14.92 7.47 -0.85
CA ILE A 16 14.07 7.47 0.34
C ILE A 16 13.50 6.08 0.67
N ARG A 17 13.32 5.24 -0.35
CA ARG A 17 12.86 3.84 -0.16
C ARG A 17 13.89 3.01 0.59
N ASP A 18 15.18 3.20 0.32
CA ASP A 18 16.26 2.48 1.00
C ASP A 18 16.28 2.86 2.48
N VAL A 19 16.11 4.15 2.77
CA VAL A 19 16.04 4.67 4.15
C VAL A 19 14.81 4.13 4.89
N LEU A 20 13.64 4.11 4.25
CA LEU A 20 12.43 3.54 4.85
C LEU A 20 12.58 2.04 5.13
N THR A 21 13.19 1.29 4.20
CA THR A 21 13.44 -0.14 4.39
C THR A 21 14.41 -0.38 5.56
N ASP A 22 15.47 0.40 5.64
CA ASP A 22 16.45 0.35 6.73
C ASP A 22 15.82 0.69 8.10
N ALA A 23 14.87 1.62 8.11
CA ALA A 23 14.08 1.98 9.27
C ALA A 23 13.01 0.94 9.66
N GLY A 24 12.98 -0.22 8.99
CA GLY A 24 12.07 -1.33 9.28
C GLY A 24 10.70 -1.22 8.62
N TYR A 25 10.53 -0.37 7.61
CA TYR A 25 9.30 -0.32 6.82
C TYR A 25 9.36 -1.27 5.63
N THR A 26 8.23 -1.86 5.30
CA THR A 26 8.05 -2.77 4.17
C THR A 26 7.08 -2.19 3.15
N LEU A 27 7.30 -2.47 1.87
CA LEU A 27 6.42 -2.02 0.80
C LEU A 27 5.06 -2.72 0.88
N HIS A 28 3.98 -1.93 0.98
CA HIS A 28 2.62 -2.43 1.00
C HIS A 28 2.01 -2.43 -0.39
N LYS A 29 1.95 -3.59 -1.04
CA LYS A 29 1.49 -3.74 -2.45
C LYS A 29 0.06 -3.29 -2.74
N ARG A 30 -0.82 -3.22 -1.73
CA ARG A 30 -2.26 -2.96 -1.93
C ARG A 30 -2.61 -1.50 -2.14
N ASP A 31 -1.71 -0.58 -1.77
CA ASP A 31 -2.02 0.86 -1.75
C ASP A 31 -1.73 1.58 -3.09
N GLY A 32 -1.52 0.83 -4.15
CA GLY A 32 -1.33 1.36 -5.50
C GLY A 32 0.13 1.59 -5.91
N LEU A 33 0.39 1.48 -7.21
CA LEU A 33 1.75 1.55 -7.77
C LEU A 33 2.23 2.99 -7.99
N ARG A 34 1.29 3.96 -8.12
CA ARG A 34 1.65 5.35 -8.42
C ARG A 34 2.33 6.05 -7.25
N TYR A 35 1.86 5.74 -6.03
CA TYR A 35 2.42 6.26 -4.78
C TYR A 35 2.63 5.09 -3.82
N PRO A 36 3.78 4.43 -3.88
CA PRO A 36 4.04 3.27 -3.03
C PRO A 36 3.95 3.62 -1.56
N ALA A 37 3.22 2.80 -0.81
CA ALA A 37 3.11 2.94 0.63
C ALA A 37 4.04 1.98 1.36
N TYR A 38 4.72 2.50 2.36
CA TYR A 38 5.59 1.75 3.26
C TYR A 38 4.95 1.70 4.64
N VAL A 39 4.89 0.52 5.24
CA VAL A 39 4.24 0.25 6.52
C VAL A 39 5.15 -0.55 7.44
N ARG A 40 5.02 -0.36 8.74
CA ARG A 40 5.66 -1.25 9.73
C ARG A 40 4.71 -2.38 10.10
N LEU A 41 5.31 -3.53 10.35
CA LEU A 41 4.61 -4.72 10.81
C LEU A 41 4.97 -4.98 12.27
N ASP A 42 4.00 -5.48 13.04
CA ASP A 42 4.25 -6.02 14.37
C ASP A 42 4.86 -7.43 14.32
N ASN A 43 5.11 -8.02 15.47
CA ASN A 43 5.69 -9.36 15.58
C ASN A 43 4.80 -10.46 14.96
N ASP A 44 3.51 -10.20 14.82
CA ASP A 44 2.54 -11.12 14.21
C ASP A 44 2.42 -10.90 12.70
N GLY A 45 3.23 -10.02 12.10
CA GLY A 45 3.17 -9.64 10.70
C GLY A 45 1.96 -8.78 10.34
N ARG A 46 1.29 -8.16 11.33
CA ARG A 46 0.17 -7.26 11.11
C ARG A 46 0.66 -5.84 11.00
N ARG A 47 -0.03 -5.06 10.18
CA ARG A 47 0.30 -3.65 10.00
C ARG A 47 0.00 -2.85 11.27
N ILE A 48 1.00 -2.09 11.72
CA ILE A 48 0.83 -1.12 12.80
C ILE A 48 -0.05 0.02 12.29
N ARG A 49 -1.15 0.28 13.00
CA ARG A 49 -2.13 1.29 12.58
C ARG A 49 -1.54 2.69 12.74
N GLY A 50 -1.68 3.51 11.70
CA GLY A 50 -1.18 4.90 11.70
C GLY A 50 0.30 5.04 11.32
N ASP A 51 1.07 3.95 11.30
CA ASP A 51 2.49 3.96 10.95
C ASP A 51 2.69 3.61 9.46
N LYS A 52 2.49 4.62 8.61
CA LYS A 52 2.53 4.47 7.15
C LYS A 52 3.15 5.70 6.52
N PHE A 53 4.09 5.50 5.62
CA PHE A 53 4.64 6.53 4.75
C PHE A 53 4.29 6.29 3.29
N ILE A 54 3.97 7.36 2.57
CA ILE A 54 3.70 7.34 1.13
C ILE A 54 4.88 7.97 0.42
N VAL A 55 5.48 7.24 -0.52
CA VAL A 55 6.64 7.72 -1.29
C VAL A 55 6.18 8.45 -2.54
N MET A 56 6.81 9.59 -2.81
CA MET A 56 6.66 10.36 -4.04
C MET A 56 7.86 10.07 -4.97
N PRO A 57 7.72 9.17 -5.94
CA PRO A 57 8.87 8.66 -6.71
C PRO A 57 9.67 9.76 -7.43
N ASN A 58 8.96 10.77 -7.96
CA ASN A 58 9.57 11.83 -8.75
C ASN A 58 10.31 12.91 -7.93
N LYS A 59 10.15 12.88 -6.60
CA LYS A 59 10.73 13.90 -5.70
C LYS A 59 11.72 13.32 -4.69
N ASN A 60 11.96 12.02 -4.71
CA ASN A 60 12.79 11.31 -3.73
C ASN A 60 12.45 11.69 -2.27
N CYS A 61 11.17 11.74 -1.96
CA CYS A 61 10.66 12.09 -0.63
C CYS A 61 9.44 11.25 -0.26
N CYS A 62 9.08 11.27 1.02
CA CYS A 62 7.86 10.63 1.51
C CYS A 62 7.09 11.58 2.43
N PHE A 63 5.85 11.21 2.75
CA PHE A 63 5.03 11.90 3.75
C PHE A 63 4.21 10.89 4.55
N GLN A 64 3.81 11.28 5.75
CA GLN A 64 2.96 10.47 6.63
C GLN A 64 1.55 11.06 6.70
N PRO A 65 0.52 10.36 6.18
CA PRO A 65 -0.86 10.81 6.36
C PRO A 65 -1.27 10.85 7.84
N PRO A 66 -2.10 11.80 8.26
CA PRO A 66 -2.83 12.78 7.46
C PRO A 66 -2.04 14.06 7.14
N THR A 67 -0.79 14.18 7.63
CA THR A 67 0.04 15.36 7.35
C THR A 67 0.55 15.35 5.92
N ILE A 68 0.80 16.55 5.38
CA ILE A 68 1.41 16.73 4.06
C ILE A 68 2.89 17.13 4.15
N LYS A 69 3.46 17.05 5.36
CA LYS A 69 4.89 17.34 5.57
C LYS A 69 5.73 16.35 4.78
N LEU A 70 6.59 16.87 3.91
CA LEU A 70 7.49 16.07 3.09
C LEU A 70 8.81 15.82 3.82
N TYR A 71 9.24 14.58 3.81
CA TYR A 71 10.52 14.13 4.34
C TYR A 71 11.44 13.72 3.19
N SER A 72 12.58 14.39 3.06
CA SER A 72 13.71 13.93 2.26
C SER A 72 14.49 12.83 2.99
N VAL A 73 15.47 12.23 2.34
CA VAL A 73 16.38 11.25 2.98
C VAL A 73 16.94 11.75 4.31
N THR A 74 17.49 12.96 4.31
CA THR A 74 18.14 13.52 5.49
C THR A 74 17.15 13.98 6.56
N SER A 75 16.05 14.62 6.18
CA SER A 75 15.04 15.08 7.13
C SER A 75 14.24 13.93 7.75
N PHE A 76 14.06 12.81 7.05
CA PHE A 76 13.45 11.62 7.61
C PHE A 76 14.30 11.05 8.76
N ILE A 77 15.60 10.87 8.54
CA ILE A 77 16.52 10.37 9.57
C ILE A 77 16.57 11.32 10.76
N TRP A 78 16.63 12.62 10.48
CA TRP A 78 16.68 13.68 11.50
C TRP A 78 15.46 13.65 12.44
N GLU A 79 14.26 13.49 11.89
CA GLU A 79 13.03 13.57 12.66
C GLU A 79 12.58 12.23 13.26
N HIS A 80 13.18 11.12 12.82
CA HIS A 80 12.87 9.78 13.31
C HIS A 80 14.09 9.03 13.83
N PRO A 81 14.89 9.63 14.74
CA PRO A 81 16.18 9.08 15.17
C PRO A 81 16.06 7.69 15.79
N ASN A 82 15.00 7.43 16.54
CA ASN A 82 14.77 6.16 17.24
C ASN A 82 14.55 4.96 16.31
N LEU A 83 14.42 5.17 15.01
CA LEU A 83 14.26 4.10 14.01
C LEU A 83 15.60 3.52 13.57
N PHE A 84 16.72 4.14 13.94
CA PHE A 84 18.05 3.76 13.48
C PHE A 84 18.92 3.25 14.63
N PRO A 85 19.60 2.09 14.43
CA PRO A 85 20.42 1.48 15.48
C PRO A 85 21.63 2.32 15.90
N GLU A 86 22.06 3.26 15.04
CA GLU A 86 23.16 4.17 15.34
C GLU A 86 22.80 5.27 16.33
N TYR A 87 21.51 5.47 16.61
CA TYR A 87 21.06 6.52 17.52
C TYR A 87 21.42 6.18 18.96
N ASN A 88 22.07 7.12 19.62
CA ASN A 88 22.32 7.10 21.04
C ASN A 88 21.79 8.37 21.69
N GLN A 89 21.26 8.25 22.89
CA GLN A 89 20.73 9.37 23.65
C GLN A 89 21.81 10.47 23.83
N GLY A 90 21.52 11.70 23.40
CA GLY A 90 22.46 12.82 23.40
C GLY A 90 23.31 13.00 22.12
N MET A 91 23.15 12.11 21.13
CA MET A 91 23.78 12.31 19.82
C MET A 91 23.09 13.47 19.09
N LYS A 92 23.90 14.33 18.44
CA LYS A 92 23.36 15.35 17.52
C LYS A 92 22.74 14.67 16.31
N GLU A 93 21.57 15.15 15.89
CA GLU A 93 20.83 14.61 14.75
C GLU A 93 21.66 14.65 13.46
N SER A 94 22.47 15.70 13.24
CA SER A 94 23.35 15.77 12.08
C SER A 94 24.39 14.65 12.06
N ALA A 95 24.93 14.27 13.22
CA ALA A 95 25.86 13.16 13.33
C ALA A 95 25.19 11.81 13.03
N LEU A 96 23.93 11.64 13.44
CA LEU A 96 23.12 10.47 13.09
C LEU A 96 22.91 10.38 11.59
N VAL A 97 22.48 11.48 10.93
CA VAL A 97 22.29 11.55 9.48
C VAL A 97 23.57 11.11 8.76
N HIS A 98 24.74 11.63 9.17
CA HIS A 98 26.01 11.21 8.57
C HIS A 98 26.27 9.72 8.72
N LYS A 99 26.11 9.15 9.92
CA LYS A 99 26.37 7.73 10.17
C LYS A 99 25.47 6.83 9.34
N VAL A 100 24.17 7.08 9.38
CA VAL A 100 23.18 6.28 8.63
C VAL A 100 23.42 6.39 7.12
N CYS A 101 23.60 7.61 6.59
CA CYS A 101 23.80 7.80 5.15
C CYS A 101 25.13 7.17 4.68
N GLN A 102 26.22 7.30 5.44
CA GLN A 102 27.50 6.68 5.10
C GLN A 102 27.38 5.15 5.08
N ARG A 103 26.73 4.54 6.09
CA ARG A 103 26.49 3.08 6.10
C ARG A 103 25.68 2.63 4.90
N LEU A 104 24.58 3.32 4.58
CA LEU A 104 23.75 2.98 3.44
C LEU A 104 24.49 3.14 2.10
N LEU A 105 25.42 4.09 1.98
CA LEU A 105 26.21 4.25 0.76
C LEU A 105 27.25 3.16 0.54
N ILE A 106 27.71 2.48 1.61
CA ILE A 106 28.65 1.35 1.51
C ILE A 106 27.93 0.09 1.00
N ILE A 107 26.63 -0.06 1.30
CA ILE A 107 25.84 -1.21 0.85
C ILE A 107 25.62 -1.08 -0.67
N PRO A 108 25.97 -2.11 -1.51
CA PRO A 108 25.68 -2.11 -2.93
C PRO A 108 24.20 -1.86 -3.23
N VAL A 109 23.91 -1.12 -4.31
CA VAL A 109 22.52 -0.73 -4.68
C VAL A 109 21.63 -1.95 -4.83
N GLU A 110 22.15 -3.05 -5.39
CA GLU A 110 21.46 -4.32 -5.58
C GLU A 110 21.01 -4.96 -4.25
N GLN A 111 21.76 -4.72 -3.17
CA GLN A 111 21.45 -5.25 -1.84
C GLN A 111 20.52 -4.32 -1.03
N ARG A 112 20.53 -3.00 -1.33
CA ARG A 112 19.64 -2.04 -0.64
C ARG A 112 18.16 -2.29 -0.95
N ASN A 113 17.88 -2.71 -2.19
CA ASN A 113 16.54 -2.92 -2.72
C ASN A 113 16.06 -4.39 -2.60
N GLN A 114 16.63 -5.17 -1.73
CA GLN A 114 15.92 -6.39 -1.33
C GLN A 114 14.63 -5.94 -0.62
N ASN A 115 13.62 -5.63 -1.45
CA ASN A 115 12.26 -5.40 -1.00
C ASN A 115 11.84 -6.63 -0.21
N VAL A 116 11.96 -6.55 1.09
CA VAL A 116 11.24 -7.46 1.97
C VAL A 116 9.78 -7.08 1.76
N LEU A 117 9.20 -7.70 0.75
CA LEU A 117 7.77 -7.60 0.50
C LEU A 117 7.12 -8.09 1.77
N ALA A 118 6.30 -7.24 2.38
CA ALA A 118 5.45 -7.69 3.47
C ALA A 118 4.85 -9.03 3.06
N PRO A 119 4.97 -10.08 3.89
CA PRO A 119 4.48 -11.40 3.53
C PRO A 119 3.05 -11.22 3.03
N THR A 120 2.86 -11.48 1.76
CA THR A 120 1.51 -11.58 1.23
C THR A 120 0.91 -12.71 2.03
N ARG A 121 -0.13 -12.43 2.83
CA ARG A 121 -1.01 -13.51 3.29
C ARG A 121 -1.22 -14.37 2.07
N ASP A 122 -0.92 -15.66 2.17
CA ASP A 122 -1.17 -16.61 1.10
C ASP A 122 -2.59 -16.37 0.63
N ALA A 123 -2.69 -15.59 -0.44
CA ALA A 123 -3.98 -15.31 -1.04
C ALA A 123 -4.42 -16.66 -1.59
N LYS A 124 -5.33 -17.32 -0.85
CA LYS A 124 -5.94 -18.55 -1.37
C LYS A 124 -6.30 -18.26 -2.82
N PRO A 125 -5.86 -19.09 -3.77
CA PRO A 125 -6.13 -18.85 -5.17
C PRO A 125 -7.64 -18.64 -5.33
N PHE A 126 -8.02 -17.63 -6.12
CA PHE A 126 -9.42 -17.32 -6.36
C PHE A 126 -10.09 -18.58 -6.99
N ASN A 127 -11.09 -19.09 -6.32
CA ASN A 127 -11.90 -20.19 -6.85
C ASN A 127 -13.35 -19.73 -6.87
N ILE A 128 -13.95 -19.64 -8.05
CA ILE A 128 -15.34 -19.22 -8.24
C ILE A 128 -16.34 -20.14 -7.51
N LYS A 129 -15.98 -21.41 -7.29
CA LYS A 129 -16.79 -22.38 -6.54
C LYS A 129 -16.97 -22.01 -5.07
N ASP A 130 -16.09 -21.16 -4.52
CA ASP A 130 -16.19 -20.66 -3.14
C ASP A 130 -17.25 -19.56 -2.99
N TYR A 131 -17.87 -19.15 -4.09
CA TYR A 131 -18.82 -18.03 -4.11
C TYR A 131 -20.22 -18.52 -4.52
N LYS A 132 -21.23 -17.99 -3.83
CA LYS A 132 -22.61 -18.09 -4.29
C LYS A 132 -22.80 -17.05 -5.39
N ILE A 133 -23.16 -17.51 -6.59
CA ILE A 133 -23.38 -16.68 -7.77
C ILE A 133 -24.89 -16.43 -7.95
N GLU A 134 -25.27 -15.15 -8.00
CA GLU A 134 -26.64 -14.73 -8.33
C GLU A 134 -26.63 -14.01 -9.69
N ARG A 135 -27.47 -14.44 -10.63
CA ARG A 135 -27.57 -13.86 -11.97
C ARG A 135 -28.80 -12.99 -12.08
N PHE A 136 -28.73 -11.95 -12.87
CA PHE A 136 -29.83 -11.08 -13.20
C PHE A 136 -30.59 -11.69 -14.41
N HIS A 137 -31.88 -11.86 -14.26
CA HIS A 137 -32.77 -12.29 -15.35
C HIS A 137 -33.79 -11.18 -15.62
N PRO A 138 -33.85 -10.64 -16.87
CA PRO A 138 -34.78 -9.55 -17.22
C PRO A 138 -36.26 -9.82 -16.95
N ASP A 139 -36.66 -11.07 -17.05
CA ASP A 139 -38.06 -11.48 -16.93
C ASP A 139 -38.44 -11.99 -15.52
N GLU A 140 -37.48 -12.00 -14.57
CA GLU A 140 -37.69 -12.53 -13.23
C GLU A 140 -37.44 -11.45 -12.17
N ALA A 141 -38.53 -10.86 -11.64
CA ALA A 141 -38.45 -9.78 -10.67
C ALA A 141 -37.62 -10.13 -9.41
N ASP A 142 -37.68 -11.38 -8.94
CA ASP A 142 -36.95 -11.81 -7.74
C ASP A 142 -35.44 -11.88 -8.00
N SER A 143 -35.02 -12.26 -9.19
CA SER A 143 -33.60 -12.25 -9.58
C SER A 143 -33.00 -10.83 -9.66
N GLN A 144 -33.84 -9.82 -9.87
CA GLN A 144 -33.42 -8.41 -10.06
C GLN A 144 -33.19 -7.67 -8.73
N LYS A 145 -33.94 -8.04 -7.68
CA LYS A 145 -33.93 -7.37 -6.37
C LYS A 145 -32.54 -7.23 -5.78
N PRO A 146 -31.68 -8.25 -5.75
CA PRO A 146 -30.33 -8.15 -5.17
C PRO A 146 -29.43 -7.12 -5.86
N PHE A 147 -29.70 -6.80 -7.13
CA PHE A 147 -28.89 -5.88 -7.94
C PHE A 147 -29.32 -4.43 -7.81
N TYR A 148 -30.52 -4.17 -7.28
CA TYR A 148 -31.10 -2.82 -7.28
C TYR A 148 -30.21 -1.80 -6.59
N ALA A 149 -29.70 -2.09 -5.41
CA ALA A 149 -28.85 -1.17 -4.65
C ALA A 149 -27.55 -0.81 -5.40
N PHE A 150 -26.94 -1.79 -6.09
CA PHE A 150 -25.69 -1.58 -6.85
C PHE A 150 -25.88 -0.65 -8.05
N PHE A 151 -27.00 -0.78 -8.74
CA PHE A 151 -27.26 -0.01 -9.96
C PHE A 151 -27.91 1.34 -9.70
N LYS A 152 -28.76 1.42 -8.68
CA LYS A 152 -29.41 2.69 -8.28
C LYS A 152 -28.37 3.74 -7.89
N SER A 153 -27.39 3.35 -7.08
CA SER A 153 -26.31 4.27 -6.64
C SER A 153 -25.44 4.78 -7.79
N ARG A 154 -25.43 4.10 -8.92
CA ARG A 154 -24.65 4.44 -10.12
C ARG A 154 -25.47 5.04 -11.25
N GLY A 155 -26.77 5.28 -11.04
CA GLY A 155 -27.66 5.82 -12.05
C GLY A 155 -27.89 4.92 -13.28
N ILE A 156 -27.64 3.60 -13.17
CA ILE A 156 -27.81 2.65 -14.28
C ILE A 156 -29.29 2.24 -14.34
N ASP A 157 -29.92 2.58 -15.45
CA ASP A 157 -31.36 2.30 -15.67
C ASP A 157 -31.65 0.81 -15.93
N PHE A 158 -32.94 0.48 -15.96
CA PHE A 158 -33.40 -0.88 -16.15
C PHE A 158 -33.13 -1.42 -17.58
N ALA A 159 -33.29 -0.58 -18.60
CA ALA A 159 -33.05 -0.98 -19.99
C ALA A 159 -31.57 -1.35 -20.20
N THR A 160 -30.65 -0.57 -19.66
CA THR A 160 -29.21 -0.87 -19.69
C THR A 160 -28.90 -2.19 -18.97
N ARG A 161 -29.50 -2.43 -17.80
CA ARG A 161 -29.34 -3.71 -17.08
C ARG A 161 -29.81 -4.90 -17.88
N CYS A 162 -30.96 -4.79 -18.53
CA CYS A 162 -31.49 -5.84 -19.39
C CYS A 162 -30.62 -6.11 -20.62
N ALA A 163 -30.11 -5.04 -21.26
CA ALA A 163 -29.23 -5.16 -22.42
C ALA A 163 -27.93 -5.91 -22.10
N PHE A 164 -27.37 -5.69 -20.91
CA PHE A 164 -26.08 -6.23 -20.49
C PHE A 164 -26.16 -7.33 -19.44
N HIS A 165 -27.31 -7.93 -19.21
CA HIS A 165 -27.56 -8.91 -18.13
C HIS A 165 -26.62 -10.12 -18.10
N ARG A 166 -26.02 -10.49 -19.22
CA ARG A 166 -25.06 -11.60 -19.34
C ARG A 166 -23.66 -11.22 -18.92
N ASN A 167 -23.37 -9.91 -18.82
CA ASN A 167 -22.03 -9.38 -18.60
C ASN A 167 -21.73 -9.07 -17.13
N PHE A 168 -22.66 -9.37 -16.22
CA PHE A 168 -22.46 -9.18 -14.78
C PHE A 168 -23.20 -10.22 -13.96
N PHE A 169 -22.74 -10.40 -12.74
CA PHE A 169 -23.36 -11.24 -11.72
C PHE A 169 -22.98 -10.75 -10.32
N LEU A 170 -23.71 -11.15 -9.30
CA LEU A 170 -23.31 -10.96 -7.92
C LEU A 170 -22.59 -12.21 -7.43
N ALA A 171 -21.44 -12.00 -6.83
CA ALA A 171 -20.68 -13.03 -6.14
C ALA A 171 -20.68 -12.74 -4.63
N SER A 172 -21.18 -13.65 -3.82
CA SER A 172 -21.17 -13.54 -2.36
C SER A 172 -20.37 -14.65 -1.72
N LYS A 173 -19.60 -14.31 -0.70
CA LYS A 173 -18.84 -15.24 0.12
C LYS A 173 -19.08 -14.93 1.59
N ALA A 174 -19.34 -15.96 2.38
CA ALA A 174 -19.33 -15.84 3.82
C ALA A 174 -17.88 -15.68 4.30
N ALA A 175 -17.63 -14.73 5.17
CA ALA A 175 -16.35 -14.61 5.86
C ALA A 175 -16.36 -15.49 7.12
N ASP A 176 -15.18 -15.83 7.61
CA ASP A 176 -14.97 -16.68 8.80
C ASP A 176 -15.64 -16.08 10.06
N ASN A 177 -15.91 -14.78 10.08
CA ASN A 177 -16.61 -14.06 11.15
C ASN A 177 -18.14 -14.00 11.00
N GLY A 178 -18.71 -14.78 10.05
CA GLY A 178 -20.16 -14.80 9.77
C GLY A 178 -20.68 -13.63 8.92
N ALA A 179 -19.84 -12.63 8.59
CA ALA A 179 -20.25 -11.57 7.68
C ALA A 179 -20.30 -12.10 6.25
N SER A 180 -21.29 -11.65 5.46
CA SER A 180 -21.39 -11.97 4.05
C SER A 180 -21.01 -10.73 3.22
N TYR A 181 -20.07 -10.90 2.31
CA TYR A 181 -19.68 -9.86 1.35
C TYR A 181 -20.29 -10.19 -0.01
N LYS A 182 -20.96 -9.22 -0.59
CA LYS A 182 -21.59 -9.33 -1.90
C LYS A 182 -20.99 -8.31 -2.85
N ASN A 183 -20.40 -8.77 -3.95
CA ASN A 183 -19.73 -7.94 -4.94
C ASN A 183 -20.41 -8.09 -6.31
N LEU A 184 -20.56 -6.96 -7.01
CA LEU A 184 -20.91 -6.96 -8.43
C LEU A 184 -19.64 -7.30 -9.23
N SER A 185 -19.70 -8.35 -10.02
CA SER A 185 -18.59 -8.90 -10.77
C SER A 185 -18.89 -8.92 -12.26
N PHE A 186 -17.85 -8.71 -13.07
CA PHE A 186 -17.92 -8.75 -14.53
C PHE A 186 -16.97 -9.85 -15.02
N PRO A 187 -17.44 -10.85 -15.78
CA PRO A 187 -16.55 -11.85 -16.35
C PRO A 187 -15.65 -11.19 -17.39
N MET A 188 -14.35 -11.46 -17.28
CA MET A 188 -13.41 -11.16 -18.36
C MET A 188 -13.30 -12.41 -19.23
N TYR A 189 -13.65 -12.29 -20.50
CA TYR A 189 -13.37 -13.32 -21.50
C TYR A 189 -11.95 -13.01 -22.05
N ILE A 190 -11.04 -13.92 -21.82
CA ILE A 190 -9.69 -13.90 -22.40
C ILE A 190 -9.72 -14.79 -23.64
#